data_b17e7432cb5355691109651e7c38b6bb
#
_entry.id   b17e7432cb5355691109651e7c38b6bb
#
_cell.length_a   1.000
_cell.length_b   1.000
_cell.length_c   1.000
_cell.angle_alpha   90.00
_cell.angle_beta   90.00
_cell.angle_gamma   90.00
#
_symmetry.space_group_name_H-M   'P 1'
#
loop_
_entity.id
_entity.type
_entity.pdbx_description
1 polymer ?
#
loop_
_entity_poly.entity_id
_entity_poly.type
_entity_poly.pdbx_seq_one_letter_code
_entity_poly.pdbx_strand_id
1 'polypeptide(L)'
;MSGKLKSRGSGRQSAQSSGPKNSESRLTSAATFREDSPPYHVNGNGSHNELRFIDLFCGIGGFRVAFEKAGCRCVFSSDWNEKARETYAANFGEQPHGDIHSVAIDQIPEHDILCAGFPCQPFSIAGVSKKLSLGKKHGFEDKEQSNLFFTLADIINVHRPAAFVLENMKNLRSHDQGRTFQVIHDTLTKALGCSIWNG
;
A
#
# COMPACT_ATOMS: atom_id res chain seq x y z
N MET A 1 -13.07 -73.67 28.81
CA MET A 1 -11.67 -73.78 28.38
C MET A 1 -11.22 -72.36 28.11
N SER A 2 -10.56 -71.83 29.09
CA SER A 2 -9.12 -71.51 29.09
C SER A 2 -8.78 -70.49 28.01
N GLY A 3 -8.39 -69.33 28.25
CA GLY A 3 -7.56 -68.66 29.22
C GLY A 3 -6.65 -67.74 28.43
N LYS A 4 -6.47 -66.57 28.80
CA LYS A 4 -5.24 -65.94 29.31
C LYS A 4 -5.31 -64.41 29.23
N LEU A 5 -5.26 -63.84 30.41
CA LEU A 5 -4.81 -62.44 30.61
C LEU A 5 -3.35 -62.33 30.14
N LYS A 6 -3.02 -61.16 29.54
CA LYS A 6 -1.70 -60.56 29.68
C LYS A 6 -1.82 -59.06 29.82
N SER A 7 -1.44 -58.58 30.96
CA SER A 7 -1.16 -57.20 31.36
C SER A 7 0.19 -56.73 30.81
N ARG A 8 0.36 -55.41 30.76
CA ARG A 8 1.57 -54.54 30.69
C ARG A 8 1.60 -53.73 29.40
N GLY A 9 1.83 -52.45 29.42
CA GLY A 9 2.55 -51.64 30.40
C GLY A 9 2.28 -50.16 30.10
N SER A 10 2.44 -49.43 31.15
CA SER A 10 2.38 -47.97 31.22
C SER A 10 3.48 -47.31 30.39
N GLY A 11 3.09 -46.48 29.44
CA GLY A 11 4.00 -45.55 28.79
C GLY A 11 3.43 -44.13 28.97
N ARG A 12 3.91 -43.42 29.99
CA ARG A 12 3.76 -41.97 30.10
C ARG A 12 4.52 -41.34 28.96
N GLN A 13 3.82 -40.79 27.98
CA GLN A 13 4.41 -39.84 27.08
C GLN A 13 4.01 -38.46 27.53
N SER A 14 5.02 -37.70 27.89
CA SER A 14 4.98 -36.30 28.23
C SER A 14 4.37 -35.47 27.08
N ALA A 15 3.28 -34.84 27.37
CA ALA A 15 2.71 -33.81 26.49
C ALA A 15 3.67 -32.61 26.45
N GLN A 16 4.35 -32.43 25.35
CA GLN A 16 5.01 -31.18 25.02
C GLN A 16 3.94 -30.17 24.65
N SER A 17 3.77 -29.18 25.51
CA SER A 17 2.99 -28.01 25.25
C SER A 17 3.62 -27.21 24.10
N SER A 18 3.07 -27.36 22.90
CA SER A 18 3.33 -26.41 21.80
C SER A 18 2.61 -25.12 22.12
N GLY A 19 3.36 -24.11 22.56
CA GLY A 19 2.90 -22.74 22.70
C GLY A 19 2.35 -22.19 21.38
N PRO A 20 1.47 -21.18 21.42
CA PRO A 20 0.91 -20.60 20.21
C PRO A 20 2.02 -20.00 19.35
N LYS A 21 2.16 -20.51 18.14
CA LYS A 21 3.00 -19.88 17.12
C LYS A 21 2.36 -18.52 16.79
N ASN A 22 2.99 -17.49 17.31
CA ASN A 22 2.70 -16.11 16.98
C ASN A 22 2.91 -15.94 15.47
N SER A 23 1.84 -15.97 14.70
CA SER A 23 1.88 -15.62 13.28
C SER A 23 1.94 -14.09 13.20
N GLU A 24 3.14 -13.55 13.36
CA GLU A 24 3.39 -12.16 12.98
C GLU A 24 3.04 -12.02 11.51
N SER A 25 1.92 -11.34 11.26
CA SER A 25 1.57 -10.85 9.93
C SER A 25 2.62 -9.79 9.55
N ARG A 26 3.66 -10.20 8.85
CA ARG A 26 4.60 -9.26 8.23
C ARG A 26 3.83 -8.51 7.15
N LEU A 27 3.52 -7.26 7.46
CA LEU A 27 3.03 -6.29 6.48
C LEU A 27 4.10 -6.18 5.39
N THR A 28 3.77 -6.61 4.18
CA THR A 28 4.63 -6.41 3.02
C THR A 28 4.33 -5.01 2.47
N SER A 29 4.95 -3.99 3.03
CA SER A 29 4.93 -2.63 2.51
C SER A 29 6.23 -2.36 1.74
N ALA A 30 6.12 -1.74 0.58
CA ALA A 30 7.26 -1.21 -0.15
C ALA A 30 7.39 0.27 0.19
N ALA A 31 8.50 0.66 0.82
CA ALA A 31 8.84 2.06 1.03
C ALA A 31 9.86 2.48 -0.04
N THR A 32 9.65 3.65 -0.65
CA THR A 32 10.50 4.14 -1.73
C THR A 32 11.03 5.52 -1.41
N PHE A 33 12.34 5.69 -1.61
CA PHE A 33 13.03 6.96 -1.53
C PHE A 33 13.65 7.30 -2.89
N ARG A 34 13.63 8.57 -3.27
CA ARG A 34 14.30 9.07 -4.48
C ARG A 34 15.63 9.72 -4.12
N GLU A 35 16.68 9.41 -4.87
CA GLU A 35 18.00 10.03 -4.71
C GLU A 35 18.01 11.53 -5.11
N ASP A 36 17.13 11.91 -6.02
CA ASP A 36 16.97 13.28 -6.55
C ASP A 36 15.84 14.07 -5.87
N SER A 37 15.26 13.55 -4.81
CA SER A 37 14.36 14.35 -3.95
C SER A 37 15.14 15.50 -3.34
N PRO A 38 14.58 16.73 -3.32
CA PRO A 38 15.25 17.83 -2.68
C PRO A 38 15.62 17.42 -1.25
N PRO A 39 16.85 17.74 -0.79
CA PRO A 39 17.28 17.36 0.55
C PRO A 39 16.25 17.88 1.55
N TYR A 40 15.89 17.04 2.50
CA TYR A 40 15.01 17.41 3.62
C TYR A 40 15.55 18.69 4.28
N HIS A 41 14.89 19.83 4.04
CA HIS A 41 15.33 21.11 4.56
C HIS A 41 14.94 21.22 6.05
N VAL A 42 15.91 21.02 6.93
CA VAL A 42 15.82 21.51 8.29
C VAL A 42 16.02 23.02 8.23
N ASN A 43 14.95 23.79 8.45
CA ASN A 43 15.09 25.24 8.61
C ASN A 43 16.03 25.51 9.81
N GLY A 44 16.99 26.42 9.66
CA GLY A 44 18.05 26.69 10.63
C GLY A 44 17.61 27.10 12.06
N ASN A 45 16.30 27.09 12.33
CA ASN A 45 15.72 27.32 13.67
C ASN A 45 15.35 26.03 14.40
N GLY A 46 15.74 24.85 13.91
CA GLY A 46 15.42 23.56 14.56
C GLY A 46 13.93 23.15 14.52
N SER A 47 13.07 23.91 13.83
CA SER A 47 11.71 23.48 13.56
C SER A 47 11.73 22.48 12.41
N HIS A 48 11.48 21.21 12.70
CA HIS A 48 11.21 20.23 11.68
C HIS A 48 9.93 20.67 10.94
N ASN A 49 10.02 20.92 9.64
CA ASN A 49 8.80 21.04 8.84
C ASN A 49 8.06 19.69 8.96
N GLU A 50 6.83 19.76 9.46
CA GLU A 50 5.97 18.61 9.56
C GLU A 50 5.78 17.99 8.19
N LEU A 51 6.16 16.70 8.03
CA LEU A 51 5.98 16.00 6.77
C LEU A 51 4.48 15.82 6.47
N ARG A 52 4.09 16.16 5.26
CA ARG A 52 2.70 16.04 4.79
C ARG A 52 2.53 14.72 4.06
N PHE A 53 1.46 14.01 4.35
CA PHE A 53 1.15 12.81 3.62
C PHE A 53 -0.28 12.80 3.09
N ILE A 54 -0.51 12.01 2.05
CA ILE A 54 -1.84 11.66 1.55
C ILE A 54 -2.12 10.19 1.83
N ASP A 55 -3.40 9.86 2.11
CA ASP A 55 -3.88 8.52 2.44
C ASP A 55 -4.92 8.09 1.41
N LEU A 56 -4.50 7.32 0.40
CA LEU A 56 -5.34 6.86 -0.69
C LEU A 56 -5.84 5.44 -0.41
N PHE A 57 -7.12 5.20 -0.73
CA PHE A 57 -7.81 3.96 -0.34
C PHE A 57 -7.75 3.77 1.18
N CYS A 58 -8.00 4.87 1.89
CA CYS A 58 -7.68 5.06 3.30
C CYS A 58 -8.46 4.12 4.24
N GLY A 59 -9.53 3.49 3.76
CA GLY A 59 -10.37 2.61 4.59
C GLY A 59 -10.85 3.33 5.85
N ILE A 60 -10.52 2.78 7.01
CA ILE A 60 -10.83 3.37 8.32
C ILE A 60 -9.67 4.18 8.93
N GLY A 61 -8.57 4.40 8.18
CA GLY A 61 -7.46 5.27 8.57
C GLY A 61 -6.25 4.58 9.19
N GLY A 62 -5.92 3.36 8.75
CA GLY A 62 -4.76 2.63 9.28
C GLY A 62 -3.44 3.36 9.07
N PHE A 63 -3.18 3.88 7.89
CA PHE A 63 -2.00 4.71 7.61
C PHE A 63 -2.04 6.02 8.39
N ARG A 64 -3.20 6.67 8.46
CA ARG A 64 -3.35 7.93 9.21
C ARG A 64 -2.90 7.78 10.66
N VAL A 65 -3.40 6.76 11.36
CA VAL A 65 -2.98 6.47 12.74
C VAL A 65 -1.46 6.31 12.85
N ALA A 66 -0.84 5.57 11.92
CA ALA A 66 0.59 5.30 11.96
C ALA A 66 1.42 6.56 11.70
N PHE A 67 1.09 7.33 10.66
CA PHE A 67 1.86 8.48 10.23
C PHE A 67 1.65 9.71 11.14
N GLU A 68 0.45 9.95 11.65
CA GLU A 68 0.22 11.01 12.64
C GLU A 68 0.94 10.71 13.95
N LYS A 69 0.98 9.44 14.38
CA LYS A 69 1.79 9.03 15.54
C LYS A 69 3.29 9.25 15.31
N ALA A 70 3.75 9.21 14.06
CA ALA A 70 5.13 9.54 13.70
C ALA A 70 5.38 11.05 13.52
N GLY A 71 4.39 11.91 13.77
CA GLY A 71 4.51 13.37 13.66
C GLY A 71 4.30 13.91 12.25
N CYS A 72 3.68 13.14 11.34
CA CYS A 72 3.31 13.60 10.02
C CYS A 72 1.87 14.15 10.03
N ARG A 73 1.53 15.00 9.07
CA ARG A 73 0.18 15.57 8.90
C ARG A 73 -0.50 15.03 7.64
N CYS A 74 -1.70 14.48 7.80
CA CYS A 74 -2.55 14.14 6.66
C CYS A 74 -3.08 15.41 6.00
N VAL A 75 -2.92 15.53 4.69
CA VAL A 75 -3.39 16.69 3.91
C VAL A 75 -4.44 16.32 2.88
N PHE A 76 -4.63 15.04 2.62
CA PHE A 76 -5.64 14.53 1.71
C PHE A 76 -5.91 13.05 2.00
N SER A 77 -7.18 12.64 1.92
CA SER A 77 -7.59 11.24 2.02
C SER A 77 -8.71 10.94 1.05
N SER A 78 -8.74 9.71 0.53
CA SER A 78 -9.82 9.25 -0.33
C SER A 78 -10.12 7.77 -0.16
N ASP A 79 -11.40 7.41 -0.26
CA ASP A 79 -11.88 6.03 -0.35
C ASP A 79 -13.22 5.99 -1.08
N TRP A 80 -13.44 5.04 -1.96
CA TRP A 80 -14.69 4.90 -2.68
C TRP A 80 -15.83 4.37 -1.79
N ASN A 81 -15.50 3.63 -0.72
CA ASN A 81 -16.46 3.01 0.18
C ASN A 81 -17.02 4.02 1.18
N GLU A 82 -18.30 4.35 1.05
CA GLU A 82 -18.98 5.34 1.89
C GLU A 82 -18.92 4.99 3.38
N LYS A 83 -19.16 3.72 3.75
CA LYS A 83 -19.12 3.30 5.14
C LYS A 83 -17.72 3.38 5.76
N ALA A 84 -16.69 3.12 4.95
CA ALA A 84 -15.32 3.32 5.39
C ALA A 84 -15.04 4.80 5.65
N ARG A 85 -15.49 5.69 4.76
CA ARG A 85 -15.38 7.15 4.93
C ARG A 85 -16.13 7.67 6.16
N GLU A 86 -17.34 7.15 6.44
CA GLU A 86 -18.07 7.50 7.66
C GLU A 86 -17.29 7.13 8.91
N THR A 87 -16.72 5.93 8.95
CA THR A 87 -15.87 5.47 10.06
C THR A 87 -14.60 6.32 10.18
N TYR A 88 -13.96 6.64 9.06
CA TYR A 88 -12.80 7.52 9.04
C TYR A 88 -13.14 8.90 9.58
N ALA A 89 -14.25 9.49 9.14
CA ALA A 89 -14.71 10.79 9.61
C ALA A 89 -15.01 10.79 11.10
N ALA A 90 -15.61 9.70 11.62
CA ALA A 90 -15.85 9.54 13.05
C ALA A 90 -14.55 9.47 13.87
N ASN A 91 -13.48 8.87 13.30
CA ASN A 91 -12.20 8.73 13.96
C ASN A 91 -11.36 10.02 13.95
N PHE A 92 -11.39 10.76 12.85
CA PHE A 92 -10.45 11.87 12.61
C PHE A 92 -11.10 13.25 12.43
N GLY A 93 -12.44 13.32 12.40
CA GLY A 93 -13.16 14.58 12.23
C GLY A 93 -13.13 15.16 10.80
N GLU A 94 -12.58 14.43 9.83
CA GLU A 94 -12.44 14.85 8.45
C GLU A 94 -13.07 13.81 7.51
N GLN A 95 -13.90 14.26 6.59
CA GLN A 95 -14.52 13.39 5.59
C GLN A 95 -13.56 13.14 4.43
N PRO A 96 -13.14 11.88 4.16
CA PRO A 96 -12.34 11.58 2.99
C PRO A 96 -13.08 11.90 1.68
N HIS A 97 -12.35 12.26 0.64
CA HIS A 97 -12.88 12.32 -0.71
C HIS A 97 -13.42 10.95 -1.14
N GLY A 98 -14.31 10.94 -2.12
CA GLY A 98 -14.89 9.72 -2.68
C GLY A 98 -13.90 8.92 -3.54
N ASP A 99 -14.39 8.41 -4.67
CA ASP A 99 -13.57 7.70 -5.64
C ASP A 99 -12.45 8.61 -6.17
N ILE A 100 -11.22 8.15 -6.06
CA ILE A 100 -10.02 8.89 -6.53
C ILE A 100 -10.07 9.22 -8.02
N HIS A 101 -10.77 8.41 -8.83
CA HIS A 101 -10.95 8.70 -10.25
C HIS A 101 -11.81 9.93 -10.53
N SER A 102 -12.59 10.39 -9.58
CA SER A 102 -13.38 11.61 -9.67
C SER A 102 -12.62 12.87 -9.26
N VAL A 103 -11.41 12.73 -8.75
CA VAL A 103 -10.55 13.83 -8.29
C VAL A 103 -9.53 14.15 -9.37
N ALA A 104 -9.48 15.39 -9.85
CA ALA A 104 -8.42 15.80 -10.76
C ALA A 104 -7.07 15.81 -10.04
N ILE A 105 -6.00 15.33 -10.71
CA ILE A 105 -4.69 15.17 -10.08
C ILE A 105 -4.16 16.49 -9.51
N ASP A 106 -4.40 17.60 -10.19
CA ASP A 106 -4.02 18.96 -9.78
C ASP A 106 -4.79 19.49 -8.55
N GLN A 107 -5.90 18.84 -8.17
CA GLN A 107 -6.63 19.13 -6.95
C GLN A 107 -6.07 18.39 -5.72
N ILE A 108 -5.19 17.41 -5.92
CA ILE A 108 -4.49 16.73 -4.83
C ILE A 108 -3.40 17.68 -4.30
N PRO A 109 -3.37 17.99 -2.99
CA PRO A 109 -2.38 18.90 -2.44
C PRO A 109 -0.95 18.38 -2.57
N GLU A 110 0.02 19.31 -2.61
CA GLU A 110 1.44 18.97 -2.49
C GLU A 110 1.71 18.20 -1.18
N HIS A 111 2.45 17.13 -1.29
CA HIS A 111 2.74 16.21 -0.19
C HIS A 111 4.12 15.60 -0.31
N ASP A 112 4.67 15.21 0.83
CA ASP A 112 6.00 14.62 0.92
C ASP A 112 5.95 13.09 0.85
N ILE A 113 4.83 12.50 1.31
CA ILE A 113 4.65 11.05 1.38
C ILE A 113 3.28 10.67 0.78
N LEU A 114 3.25 9.63 -0.05
CA LEU A 114 2.02 9.02 -0.53
C LEU A 114 1.84 7.65 0.14
N CYS A 115 0.72 7.45 0.82
CA CYS A 115 0.31 6.17 1.39
C CYS A 115 -0.87 5.60 0.61
N ALA A 116 -0.83 4.31 0.24
CA ALA A 116 -1.94 3.68 -0.45
C ALA A 116 -2.02 2.17 -0.21
N GLY A 117 -3.17 1.72 0.31
CA GLY A 117 -3.54 0.30 0.39
C GLY A 117 -4.48 -0.08 -0.76
N PHE A 118 -3.96 -0.40 -1.94
CA PHE A 118 -4.77 -0.63 -3.12
C PHE A 118 -5.10 -2.13 -3.33
N PRO A 119 -6.29 -2.47 -3.85
CA PRO A 119 -6.66 -3.86 -4.10
C PRO A 119 -5.85 -4.47 -5.25
N CYS A 120 -5.55 -5.78 -5.13
CA CYS A 120 -4.92 -6.53 -6.20
C CYS A 120 -5.95 -6.81 -7.31
N GLN A 121 -5.94 -6.02 -8.35
CA GLN A 121 -6.75 -6.24 -9.56
C GLN A 121 -5.87 -6.84 -10.66
N PRO A 122 -6.37 -7.82 -11.42
CA PRO A 122 -5.62 -8.39 -12.54
C PRO A 122 -5.39 -7.32 -13.61
N PHE A 123 -4.15 -7.20 -14.06
CA PHE A 123 -3.81 -6.31 -15.17
C PHE A 123 -4.15 -6.95 -16.50
N SER A 124 -4.82 -6.23 -17.38
CA SER A 124 -4.87 -6.60 -18.80
C SER A 124 -3.51 -6.27 -19.43
N ILE A 125 -2.70 -7.30 -19.69
CA ILE A 125 -1.34 -7.16 -20.23
C ILE A 125 -1.32 -6.39 -21.57
N ALA A 126 -2.38 -6.51 -22.38
CA ALA A 126 -2.51 -5.82 -23.65
C ALA A 126 -2.55 -4.27 -23.49
N GLY A 127 -3.18 -3.77 -22.41
CA GLY A 127 -3.23 -2.35 -22.10
C GLY A 127 -1.91 -1.76 -21.60
N VAL A 128 -1.16 -2.55 -20.82
CA VAL A 128 0.11 -2.12 -20.21
C VAL A 128 1.19 -1.88 -21.28
N SER A 129 1.41 -2.81 -22.18
CA SER A 129 2.42 -2.70 -23.23
C SER A 129 2.16 -1.51 -24.16
N LYS A 130 0.89 -1.19 -24.44
CA LYS A 130 0.52 -0.07 -25.30
C LYS A 130 0.71 1.29 -24.62
N LYS A 131 0.49 1.39 -23.31
CA LYS A 131 0.71 2.62 -22.54
C LYS A 131 2.18 2.93 -22.33
N LEU A 132 3.00 1.94 -21.99
CA LEU A 132 4.44 2.10 -21.80
C LEU A 132 5.19 2.45 -23.10
N SER A 133 4.72 1.92 -24.27
CA SER A 133 5.41 2.13 -25.55
C SER A 133 5.07 3.44 -26.24
N LEU A 134 3.97 4.10 -25.92
CA LEU A 134 3.47 5.26 -26.66
C LEU A 134 3.78 6.62 -26.04
N GLY A 135 4.40 6.69 -24.85
CA GLY A 135 4.74 7.98 -24.19
C GLY A 135 3.55 8.93 -24.04
N LYS A 136 2.32 8.43 -24.18
CA LYS A 136 1.11 9.26 -24.13
C LYS A 136 0.84 9.70 -22.71
N LYS A 137 0.53 11.00 -22.57
CA LYS A 137 -0.01 11.57 -21.32
C LYS A 137 -1.15 10.69 -20.83
N HIS A 138 -0.99 10.17 -19.63
CA HIS A 138 -2.02 9.40 -18.95
C HIS A 138 -3.18 10.34 -18.62
N GLY A 139 -4.31 10.21 -19.33
CA GLY A 139 -5.52 10.96 -19.04
C GLY A 139 -6.59 10.02 -18.50
N PHE A 140 -7.38 10.50 -17.56
CA PHE A 140 -8.53 9.80 -16.95
C PHE A 140 -9.65 9.42 -17.96
N GLU A 141 -9.49 9.72 -19.25
CA GLU A 141 -10.55 9.55 -20.25
C GLU A 141 -10.77 8.10 -20.72
N ASP A 142 -9.86 7.18 -20.38
CA ASP A 142 -9.96 5.78 -20.80
C ASP A 142 -10.66 4.94 -19.71
N LYS A 143 -11.99 5.09 -19.59
CA LYS A 143 -12.83 4.45 -18.57
C LYS A 143 -12.81 2.92 -18.57
N GLU A 144 -12.32 2.27 -19.61
CA GLU A 144 -12.26 0.82 -19.70
C GLU A 144 -10.99 0.18 -19.11
N GLN A 145 -9.99 0.99 -18.68
CA GLN A 145 -8.69 0.49 -18.21
C GLN A 145 -8.17 1.18 -16.94
N SER A 146 -9.03 1.82 -16.16
CA SER A 146 -8.63 2.49 -14.92
C SER A 146 -8.37 1.48 -13.79
N ASN A 147 -7.25 0.77 -13.89
CA ASN A 147 -6.72 0.04 -12.75
C ASN A 147 -6.18 1.05 -11.75
N LEU A 148 -6.59 0.92 -10.49
CA LEU A 148 -6.23 1.82 -9.39
C LEU A 148 -4.70 2.01 -9.24
N PHE A 149 -3.91 1.00 -9.57
CA PHE A 149 -2.46 1.12 -9.58
C PHE A 149 -1.95 2.15 -10.59
N PHE A 150 -2.52 2.22 -11.79
CA PHE A 150 -2.09 3.22 -12.78
C PHE A 150 -2.49 4.64 -12.38
N THR A 151 -3.62 4.80 -11.69
CA THR A 151 -3.99 6.08 -11.07
C THR A 151 -2.95 6.51 -10.02
N LEU A 152 -2.49 5.57 -9.18
CA LEU A 152 -1.38 5.83 -8.25
C LEU A 152 -0.09 6.22 -8.97
N ALA A 153 0.27 5.50 -10.04
CA ALA A 153 1.45 5.80 -10.83
C ALA A 153 1.39 7.20 -11.46
N ASP A 154 0.20 7.62 -11.94
CA ASP A 154 -0.01 8.95 -12.48
C ASP A 154 0.13 10.04 -11.39
N ILE A 155 -0.43 9.83 -10.20
CA ILE A 155 -0.28 10.73 -9.06
C ILE A 155 1.19 10.85 -8.65
N ILE A 156 1.90 9.71 -8.51
CA ILE A 156 3.34 9.69 -8.19
C ILE A 156 4.14 10.43 -9.28
N ASN A 157 3.78 10.26 -10.55
CA ASN A 157 4.48 10.91 -11.65
C ASN A 157 4.31 12.42 -11.66
N VAL A 158 3.13 12.93 -11.32
CA VAL A 158 2.83 14.37 -11.30
C VAL A 158 3.40 15.03 -10.05
N HIS A 159 3.08 14.52 -8.87
CA HIS A 159 3.44 15.14 -7.58
C HIS A 159 4.88 14.86 -7.12
N ARG A 160 5.48 13.77 -7.62
CA ARG A 160 6.87 13.42 -7.27
C ARG A 160 7.16 13.42 -5.75
N PRO A 161 6.35 12.74 -4.92
CA PRO A 161 6.57 12.71 -3.49
C PRO A 161 7.98 12.18 -3.17
N ALA A 162 8.57 12.63 -2.04
CA ALA A 162 9.87 12.17 -1.56
C ALA A 162 9.86 10.67 -1.24
N ALA A 163 8.72 10.17 -0.74
CA ALA A 163 8.54 8.75 -0.45
C ALA A 163 7.11 8.30 -0.76
N PHE A 164 6.93 7.00 -0.98
CA PHE A 164 5.60 6.40 -0.98
C PHE A 164 5.60 5.03 -0.29
N VAL A 165 4.48 4.68 0.32
CA VAL A 165 4.22 3.38 0.94
C VAL A 165 3.02 2.76 0.28
N LEU A 166 3.24 1.65 -0.43
CA LEU A 166 2.21 0.89 -1.11
C LEU A 166 1.98 -0.44 -0.39
N GLU A 167 0.79 -0.61 0.16
CA GLU A 167 0.37 -1.86 0.80
C GLU A 167 -0.50 -2.67 -0.16
N ASN A 168 -0.30 -3.97 -0.14
CA ASN A 168 -1.12 -4.90 -0.90
C ASN A 168 -1.16 -6.27 -0.22
N MET A 169 -2.05 -7.16 -0.69
CA MET A 169 -2.18 -8.48 -0.12
C MET A 169 -0.89 -9.31 -0.24
N LYS A 170 -0.66 -10.19 0.73
CA LYS A 170 0.52 -11.07 0.82
C LYS A 170 0.84 -11.84 -0.47
N ASN A 171 -0.19 -12.20 -1.24
CA ASN A 171 -0.02 -12.99 -2.46
C ASN A 171 0.29 -12.16 -3.72
N LEU A 172 0.51 -10.85 -3.62
CA LEU A 172 0.80 -10.01 -4.77
C LEU A 172 1.99 -10.53 -5.58
N ARG A 173 3.04 -11.00 -4.92
CA ARG A 173 4.27 -11.52 -5.57
C ARG A 173 4.03 -12.80 -6.38
N SER A 174 3.05 -13.62 -6.01
CA SER A 174 2.70 -14.86 -6.70
C SER A 174 1.45 -14.72 -7.58
N HIS A 175 0.73 -13.61 -7.45
CA HIS A 175 -0.49 -13.35 -8.21
C HIS A 175 -0.20 -13.35 -9.71
N ASP A 176 -1.01 -14.09 -10.47
CA ASP A 176 -0.86 -14.22 -11.91
C ASP A 176 0.57 -14.65 -12.32
N GLN A 177 1.12 -15.66 -11.65
CA GLN A 177 2.50 -16.16 -11.88
C GLN A 177 3.59 -15.08 -11.71
N GLY A 178 3.36 -14.09 -10.84
CA GLY A 178 4.28 -12.97 -10.60
C GLY A 178 4.16 -11.81 -11.59
N ARG A 179 3.35 -11.94 -12.64
CA ARG A 179 3.20 -10.90 -13.67
C ARG A 179 2.66 -9.59 -13.11
N THR A 180 1.69 -9.66 -12.19
CA THR A 180 1.13 -8.47 -11.54
C THR A 180 2.21 -7.68 -10.81
N PHE A 181 3.02 -8.35 -10.00
CA PHE A 181 4.11 -7.71 -9.27
C PHE A 181 5.17 -7.14 -10.22
N GLN A 182 5.52 -7.87 -11.29
CA GLN A 182 6.49 -7.40 -12.27
C GLN A 182 6.04 -6.11 -12.97
N VAL A 183 4.75 -6.00 -13.32
CA VAL A 183 4.18 -4.77 -13.91
C VAL A 183 4.29 -3.60 -12.95
N ILE A 184 3.91 -3.79 -11.69
CA ILE A 184 4.02 -2.75 -10.66
C ILE A 184 5.49 -2.31 -10.51
N HIS A 185 6.39 -3.27 -10.30
CA HIS A 185 7.81 -3.02 -10.15
C HIS A 185 8.40 -2.26 -11.34
N ASP A 186 8.16 -2.73 -12.55
CA ASP A 186 8.69 -2.12 -13.76
C ASP A 186 8.13 -0.72 -14.02
N THR A 187 6.85 -0.50 -13.74
CA THR A 187 6.25 0.84 -13.85
C THR A 187 6.92 1.81 -12.88
N LEU A 188 7.08 1.44 -11.64
CA LEU A 188 7.68 2.33 -10.64
C LEU A 188 9.17 2.54 -10.88
N THR A 189 9.94 1.50 -11.21
CA THR A 189 11.39 1.60 -11.35
C THR A 189 11.82 2.09 -12.73
N LYS A 190 11.32 1.48 -13.81
CA LYS A 190 11.77 1.78 -15.18
C LYS A 190 11.06 2.99 -15.79
N ALA A 191 9.73 3.11 -15.58
CA ALA A 191 8.98 4.22 -16.16
C ALA A 191 9.05 5.49 -15.31
N LEU A 192 8.98 5.38 -13.98
CA LEU A 192 8.99 6.53 -13.07
C LEU A 192 10.35 6.80 -12.43
N GLY A 193 11.33 5.92 -12.59
CA GLY A 193 12.68 6.06 -12.06
C GLY A 193 12.75 6.02 -10.52
N CYS A 194 11.83 5.30 -9.86
CA CYS A 194 11.80 5.19 -8.42
C CYS A 194 12.71 4.06 -7.93
N SER A 195 13.39 4.26 -6.80
CA SER A 195 14.05 3.17 -6.08
C SER A 195 13.04 2.45 -5.18
N ILE A 196 12.97 1.12 -5.21
CA ILE A 196 12.01 0.34 -4.42
C ILE A 196 12.76 -0.55 -3.45
N TRP A 197 12.36 -0.47 -2.18
CA TRP A 197 12.73 -1.45 -1.16
C TRP A 197 11.53 -2.37 -0.88
N ASN A 198 11.75 -3.69 -0.94
CA ASN A 198 10.73 -4.70 -0.69
C ASN A 198 11.06 -5.39 0.65
N GLY A 199 10.23 -5.19 1.66
CA GLY A 199 10.31 -5.86 2.96
C GLY A 199 9.96 -7.36 2.90
#